data_800fa8489ab22f94210957e8cc74ded8
#
_entry.id   800fa8489ab22f94210957e8cc74ded8
#
_cell.length_a   1.000
_cell.length_b   1.000
_cell.length_c   1.000
_cell.angle_alpha   90.00
_cell.angle_beta   90.00
_cell.angle_gamma   90.00
#
_symmetry.space_group_name_H-M   'P 1'
#
loop_
_entity.id
_entity.type
_entity.pdbx_description
1 polymer ?
#
loop_
_entity_poly.entity_id
_entity_poly.type
_entity_poly.pdbx_seq_one_letter_code
_entity_poly.pdbx_strand_id
1 'polypeptide(L)'
;DRFIGKRLDGRYEIHELIGVGGMAYGKAYDRMEDRWVAIKILKEEFSNKQRFPSAASAMNQGDCGAQSPNIVKVYDVSFGDQIQYIVMEFIDGITLKQYIEQKGAIRWQEAVHFTSQILMALECAHEKGIIHR
;
A
#
# COMPACT_ATOMS: atom_id res chain seq x y z
N ASP A 1 -18.76 -7.79 4.61
CA ASP A 1 -18.11 -6.73 3.82
C ASP A 1 -18.55 -6.77 2.36
N ARG A 2 -19.06 -5.63 1.88
CA ARG A 2 -19.69 -5.44 0.55
C ARG A 2 -18.77 -5.76 -0.64
N PHE A 3 -17.49 -5.80 -0.43
CA PHE A 3 -16.48 -5.97 -1.48
C PHE A 3 -15.84 -7.36 -1.55
N ILE A 4 -15.95 -8.18 -0.51
CA ILE A 4 -15.37 -9.52 -0.50
C ILE A 4 -16.06 -10.39 -1.56
N GLY A 5 -15.27 -11.09 -2.37
CA GLY A 5 -15.74 -11.91 -3.49
C GLY A 5 -16.02 -11.14 -4.77
N LYS A 6 -15.96 -9.80 -4.74
CA LYS A 6 -16.11 -8.96 -5.94
C LYS A 6 -14.80 -8.82 -6.69
N ARG A 7 -14.92 -8.58 -7.99
CA ARG A 7 -13.79 -8.27 -8.85
C ARG A 7 -13.81 -6.79 -9.22
N LEU A 8 -12.70 -6.11 -8.96
CA LEU A 8 -12.50 -4.74 -9.43
C LEU A 8 -11.93 -4.79 -10.84
N ASP A 9 -12.58 -4.06 -11.76
CA ASP A 9 -12.24 -4.01 -13.19
C ASP A 9 -12.14 -5.40 -13.86
N GLY A 10 -12.88 -6.39 -13.33
CA GLY A 10 -12.86 -7.77 -13.80
C GLY A 10 -11.54 -8.49 -13.58
N ARG A 11 -10.59 -7.87 -12.89
CA ARG A 11 -9.20 -8.33 -12.74
C ARG A 11 -8.85 -8.70 -11.30
N TYR A 12 -9.12 -7.81 -10.35
CA TYR A 12 -8.70 -7.98 -8.95
C TYR A 12 -9.83 -8.57 -8.12
N GLU A 13 -9.69 -9.83 -7.74
CA GLU A 13 -10.66 -10.55 -6.91
C GLU A 13 -10.32 -10.34 -5.43
N ILE A 14 -11.22 -9.71 -4.69
CA ILE A 14 -11.00 -9.36 -3.28
C ILE A 14 -11.28 -10.57 -2.40
N HIS A 15 -10.28 -11.04 -1.66
CA HIS A 15 -10.38 -12.16 -0.74
C HIS A 15 -10.51 -11.74 0.71
N GLU A 16 -9.75 -10.75 1.13
CA GLU A 16 -9.76 -10.22 2.49
C GLU A 16 -9.80 -8.71 2.43
N LEU A 17 -10.55 -8.10 3.32
CA LEU A 17 -10.66 -6.65 3.40
C LEU A 17 -10.89 -6.21 4.84
N ILE A 18 -10.05 -5.29 5.31
CA ILE A 18 -10.16 -4.65 6.61
C ILE A 18 -10.47 -3.18 6.38
N GLY A 19 -11.66 -2.74 6.82
CA GLY A 19 -12.09 -1.35 6.67
C GLY A 19 -11.87 -0.55 7.94
N VAL A 20 -11.16 0.57 7.82
CA VAL A 20 -11.00 1.55 8.89
C VAL A 20 -11.42 2.93 8.36
N GLY A 21 -12.52 3.44 8.88
CA GLY A 21 -13.06 4.74 8.45
C GLY A 21 -13.42 4.75 6.96
N GLY A 22 -12.97 5.76 6.23
CA GLY A 22 -13.22 5.94 4.79
C GLY A 22 -12.35 5.11 3.87
N MET A 23 -11.43 4.31 4.42
CA MET A 23 -10.48 3.50 3.65
C MET A 23 -10.63 2.03 4.03
N ALA A 24 -10.51 1.15 3.06
CA ALA A 24 -10.43 -0.28 3.28
C ALA A 24 -9.15 -0.81 2.63
N TYR A 25 -8.53 -1.78 3.26
CA TYR A 25 -7.32 -2.37 2.72
C TYR A 25 -7.33 -3.89 2.92
N GLY A 26 -6.71 -4.63 2.01
CA GLY A 26 -6.70 -6.08 2.12
C GLY A 26 -5.93 -6.78 1.02
N LYS A 27 -6.26 -8.05 0.88
CA LYS A 27 -5.62 -8.98 -0.04
C LYS A 27 -6.56 -9.28 -1.21
N ALA A 28 -6.03 -9.20 -2.42
CA ALA A 28 -6.75 -9.55 -3.64
C ALA A 28 -5.90 -10.43 -4.53
N TYR A 29 -6.55 -11.12 -5.45
CA TYR A 29 -5.88 -11.93 -6.46
C TYR A 29 -5.96 -11.26 -7.83
N ASP A 30 -4.81 -11.02 -8.43
CA ASP A 30 -4.70 -10.47 -9.79
C ASP A 30 -4.81 -11.61 -10.79
N ARG A 31 -5.94 -11.64 -11.52
CA ARG A 31 -6.23 -12.69 -12.50
C ARG A 31 -5.41 -12.58 -13.77
N MET A 32 -4.92 -11.40 -14.10
CA MET A 32 -4.12 -11.20 -15.32
C MET A 32 -2.66 -11.62 -15.14
N GLU A 33 -2.08 -11.21 -14.00
CA GLU A 33 -0.68 -11.51 -13.67
C GLU A 33 -0.52 -12.78 -12.82
N ASP A 34 -1.63 -13.42 -12.45
CA ASP A 34 -1.67 -14.66 -11.66
C ASP A 34 -0.85 -14.56 -10.37
N ARG A 35 -1.16 -13.54 -9.56
CA ARG A 35 -0.45 -13.27 -8.30
C ARG A 35 -1.33 -12.61 -7.26
N TRP A 36 -0.95 -12.77 -5.99
CA TRP A 36 -1.53 -12.01 -4.88
C TRP A 36 -1.03 -10.57 -4.86
N VAL A 37 -1.95 -9.66 -4.55
CA VAL A 37 -1.66 -8.23 -4.42
C VAL A 37 -2.32 -7.67 -3.16
N ALA A 38 -1.77 -6.57 -2.65
CA ALA A 38 -2.43 -5.76 -1.64
C ALA A 38 -3.25 -4.67 -2.33
N ILE A 39 -4.43 -4.40 -1.80
CA ILE A 39 -5.32 -3.39 -2.37
C ILE A 39 -5.77 -2.41 -1.29
N LYS A 40 -5.74 -1.12 -1.60
CA LYS A 40 -6.34 -0.06 -0.80
C LYS A 40 -7.49 0.56 -1.55
N ILE A 41 -8.67 0.60 -0.95
CA ILE A 41 -9.89 1.15 -1.53
C ILE A 41 -10.30 2.38 -0.76
N LEU A 42 -10.53 3.48 -1.47
CA LEU A 42 -11.16 4.67 -0.92
C LEU A 42 -12.67 4.55 -1.10
N LYS A 43 -13.42 4.58 -0.01
CA LYS A 43 -14.87 4.46 -0.04
C LYS A 43 -15.52 5.72 -0.62
N GLU A 44 -16.63 5.55 -1.33
CA GLU A 44 -17.38 6.62 -2.04
C GLU A 44 -17.66 7.88 -1.21
N GLU A 45 -17.94 7.71 0.08
CA GLU A 45 -18.26 8.81 1.00
C GLU A 45 -17.12 9.83 1.15
N PHE A 46 -15.91 9.44 0.77
CA PHE A 46 -14.72 10.24 0.87
C PHE A 46 -14.08 10.61 -0.48
N SER A 47 -14.59 10.06 -1.58
CA SER A 47 -14.04 10.27 -2.92
C SER A 47 -14.09 11.73 -3.39
N ASN A 48 -15.05 12.50 -2.90
CA ASN A 48 -15.20 13.92 -3.24
C ASN A 48 -14.30 14.86 -2.41
N LYS A 49 -13.69 14.39 -1.30
CA LYS A 49 -12.91 15.23 -0.39
C LYS A 49 -11.43 14.88 -0.30
N GLN A 50 -11.08 13.64 -0.64
CA GLN A 50 -9.68 13.19 -0.61
C GLN A 50 -9.40 12.37 -1.87
N ARG A 51 -8.77 12.99 -2.84
CA ARG A 51 -8.07 12.22 -3.87
C ARG A 51 -6.97 11.41 -3.17
N PHE A 52 -6.79 10.14 -3.57
CA PHE A 52 -5.53 9.46 -3.27
C PHE A 52 -4.41 10.45 -3.59
N PRO A 53 -3.50 10.69 -2.66
CA PRO A 53 -2.51 11.71 -2.84
C PRO A 53 -1.80 11.52 -4.18
N SER A 54 -1.48 12.62 -4.82
CA SER A 54 -0.61 12.67 -6.01
C SER A 54 0.67 11.83 -5.82
N ALA A 55 1.05 11.57 -4.58
CA ALA A 55 2.10 10.64 -4.18
C ALA A 55 1.90 9.22 -4.72
N ALA A 56 0.68 8.65 -4.65
CA ALA A 56 0.43 7.30 -5.17
C ALA A 56 0.54 7.25 -6.71
N SER A 57 0.02 8.28 -7.39
CA SER A 57 0.21 8.44 -8.84
C SER A 57 1.68 8.66 -9.21
N ALA A 58 2.41 9.47 -8.44
CA ALA A 58 3.83 9.71 -8.66
C ALA A 58 4.66 8.44 -8.42
N MET A 59 4.29 7.62 -7.43
CA MET A 59 4.93 6.33 -7.17
C MET A 59 4.68 5.31 -8.30
N ASN A 60 3.51 5.35 -8.93
CA ASN A 60 3.20 4.51 -10.09
C ASN A 60 3.92 4.97 -11.36
N GLN A 61 4.12 6.27 -11.50
CA GLN A 61 4.81 6.88 -12.66
C GLN A 61 6.31 7.05 -12.46
N GLY A 62 6.79 6.95 -11.24
CA GLY A 62 8.18 7.20 -10.89
C GLY A 62 8.92 5.96 -10.45
N ASP A 63 10.19 5.96 -10.71
CA ASP A 63 11.12 4.87 -10.49
C ASP A 63 11.40 4.52 -9.01
N CYS A 64 10.78 5.22 -8.03
CA CYS A 64 11.07 4.98 -6.62
C CYS A 64 10.75 3.53 -6.18
N GLY A 65 9.59 3.02 -6.61
CA GLY A 65 9.22 1.63 -6.30
C GLY A 65 10.12 0.60 -6.97
N ALA A 66 10.66 0.92 -8.14
CA ALA A 66 11.61 0.07 -8.85
C ALA A 66 13.06 0.24 -8.37
N GLN A 67 13.39 1.39 -7.81
CA GLN A 67 14.77 1.74 -7.39
C GLN A 67 15.03 1.54 -5.90
N SER A 68 14.00 1.54 -5.05
CA SER A 68 14.17 1.33 -3.61
C SER A 68 13.61 -0.02 -3.17
N PRO A 69 14.47 -0.93 -2.65
CA PRO A 69 14.02 -2.20 -2.08
C PRO A 69 13.23 -2.00 -0.77
N ASN A 70 13.23 -0.80 -0.21
CA ASN A 70 12.59 -0.46 1.06
C ASN A 70 11.19 0.16 0.89
N ILE A 71 10.72 0.30 -0.35
CA ILE A 71 9.41 0.83 -0.68
C ILE A 71 8.57 -0.25 -1.38
N VAL A 72 7.35 -0.44 -0.91
CA VAL A 72 6.39 -1.35 -1.54
C VAL A 72 6.08 -0.87 -2.96
N LYS A 73 6.13 -1.78 -3.93
CA LYS A 73 5.83 -1.47 -5.32
C LYS A 73 4.34 -1.19 -5.50
N VAL A 74 4.01 -0.13 -6.21
CA VAL A 74 2.66 0.16 -6.68
C VAL A 74 2.52 -0.38 -8.09
N TYR A 75 1.58 -1.30 -8.29
CA TYR A 75 1.36 -1.92 -9.59
C TYR A 75 0.36 -1.18 -10.45
N ASP A 76 -0.69 -0.63 -9.81
CA ASP A 76 -1.79 0.01 -10.50
C ASP A 76 -2.51 1.01 -9.61
N VAL A 77 -3.12 2.02 -10.21
CA VAL A 77 -3.96 3.01 -9.54
C VAL A 77 -5.19 3.25 -10.38
N SER A 78 -6.38 3.07 -9.82
CA SER A 78 -7.64 3.35 -10.49
C SER A 78 -8.34 4.56 -9.87
N PHE A 79 -8.74 5.50 -10.72
CA PHE A 79 -9.47 6.71 -10.37
C PHE A 79 -10.90 6.66 -10.93
N GLY A 80 -11.61 5.57 -10.68
CA GLY A 80 -13.01 5.46 -11.09
C GLY A 80 -13.91 6.49 -10.39
N ASP A 81 -15.03 6.84 -11.01
CA ASP A 81 -15.97 7.83 -10.47
C ASP A 81 -16.63 7.37 -9.17
N GLN A 82 -16.79 6.07 -8.98
CA GLN A 82 -17.46 5.48 -7.82
C GLN A 82 -16.47 4.85 -6.82
N ILE A 83 -15.39 4.27 -7.30
CA ILE A 83 -14.40 3.59 -6.47
C ILE A 83 -13.00 3.98 -6.93
N GLN A 84 -12.21 4.46 -5.99
CA GLN A 84 -10.77 4.69 -6.20
C GLN A 84 -9.99 3.63 -5.43
N TYR A 85 -9.00 3.02 -6.06
CA TYR A 85 -8.17 2.01 -5.40
C TYR A 85 -6.73 2.03 -5.90
N ILE A 86 -5.84 1.54 -5.05
CA ILE A 86 -4.42 1.34 -5.34
C ILE A 86 -4.11 -0.14 -5.21
N VAL A 87 -3.42 -0.69 -6.19
CA VAL A 87 -2.91 -2.06 -6.18
C VAL A 87 -1.41 -2.05 -5.95
N MET A 88 -0.98 -2.78 -4.94
CA MET A 88 0.41 -2.82 -4.48
C MET A 88 0.91 -4.25 -4.37
N GLU A 89 2.23 -4.37 -4.27
CA GLU A 89 2.90 -5.60 -3.86
C GLU A 89 2.32 -6.12 -2.53
N PHE A 90 1.96 -7.39 -2.50
CA PHE A 90 1.54 -8.06 -1.27
C PHE A 90 2.76 -8.53 -0.49
N ILE A 91 2.90 -8.04 0.73
CA ILE A 91 3.94 -8.47 1.65
C ILE A 91 3.36 -9.49 2.62
N ASP A 92 3.82 -10.74 2.51
CA ASP A 92 3.45 -11.80 3.43
C ASP A 92 4.37 -11.76 4.65
N GLY A 93 3.90 -11.15 5.71
CA GLY A 93 4.69 -10.95 6.93
C GLY A 93 3.93 -10.20 8.00
N ILE A 94 4.66 -9.64 8.93
CA ILE A 94 4.12 -8.85 10.04
C ILE A 94 4.58 -7.40 9.98
N THR A 95 3.82 -6.52 10.61
CA THR A 95 4.23 -5.11 10.75
C THR A 95 5.32 -4.97 11.80
N LEU A 96 6.09 -3.88 11.73
CA LEU A 96 7.07 -3.56 12.75
C LEU A 96 6.45 -3.45 14.15
N LYS A 97 5.24 -2.91 14.23
CA LYS A 97 4.47 -2.86 15.48
C LYS A 97 4.24 -4.25 16.06
N GLN A 98 3.73 -5.18 15.26
CA GLN A 98 3.51 -6.57 15.67
C GLN A 98 4.81 -7.27 16.08
N TYR A 99 5.89 -7.02 15.36
CA TYR A 99 7.21 -7.54 15.70
C TYR A 99 7.69 -7.08 17.08
N ILE A 100 7.54 -5.79 17.39
CA ILE A 100 7.89 -5.21 18.70
C ILE A 100 6.99 -5.78 19.79
N GLU A 101 5.69 -5.92 19.53
CA GLU A 101 4.73 -6.51 20.48
C GLU A 101 5.05 -7.97 20.81
N GLN A 102 5.53 -8.74 19.83
CA GLN A 102 5.90 -10.15 20.02
C GLN A 102 7.25 -10.33 20.72
N LYS A 103 8.22 -9.50 20.43
CA LYS A 103 9.59 -9.61 20.99
C LYS A 103 9.82 -8.80 22.24
N GLY A 104 8.97 -7.82 22.53
CA GLY A 104 9.22 -6.79 23.52
C GLY A 104 10.17 -5.73 23.00
N ALA A 105 11.01 -5.16 23.87
CA ALA A 105 11.98 -4.14 23.43
C ALA A 105 12.99 -4.73 22.44
N ILE A 106 13.14 -4.08 21.29
CA ILE A 106 14.17 -4.46 20.32
C ILE A 106 15.54 -3.91 20.73
N ARG A 107 16.60 -4.62 20.34
CA ARG A 107 17.96 -4.17 20.59
C ARG A 107 18.27 -2.92 19.76
N TRP A 108 19.18 -2.07 20.25
CA TRP A 108 19.55 -0.85 19.55
C TRP A 108 20.11 -1.11 18.14
N GLN A 109 20.80 -2.24 17.92
CA GLN A 109 21.32 -2.64 16.62
C GLN A 109 20.19 -2.88 15.61
N GLU A 110 19.12 -3.58 16.02
CA GLU A 110 17.92 -3.78 15.19
C GLU A 110 17.21 -2.45 14.94
N ALA A 111 17.07 -1.61 15.96
CA ALA A 111 16.46 -0.29 15.84
C ALA A 111 17.18 0.58 14.82
N VAL A 112 18.50 0.60 14.85
CA VAL A 112 19.34 1.31 13.87
C VAL A 112 19.16 0.73 12.47
N HIS A 113 19.13 -0.59 12.35
CA HIS A 113 18.95 -1.27 11.07
C HIS A 113 17.59 -0.92 10.42
N PHE A 114 16.50 -1.04 11.17
CA PHE A 114 15.16 -0.67 10.67
C PHE A 114 15.07 0.83 10.33
N THR A 115 15.59 1.68 11.21
CA THR A 115 15.57 3.13 11.00
C THR A 115 16.38 3.53 9.76
N SER A 116 17.53 2.92 9.53
CA SER A 116 18.36 3.17 8.35
C SER A 116 17.61 2.82 7.06
N GLN A 117 16.91 1.69 7.03
CA GLN A 117 16.11 1.27 5.87
C GLN A 117 14.91 2.21 5.63
N ILE A 118 14.24 2.65 6.69
CA ILE A 118 13.15 3.64 6.60
C ILE A 118 13.69 4.96 6.06
N LEU A 119 14.84 5.42 6.52
CA LEU A 119 15.48 6.65 6.04
C LEU A 119 15.86 6.56 4.56
N MET A 120 16.36 5.42 4.10
CA MET A 120 16.63 5.19 2.67
C MET A 120 15.36 5.29 1.83
N ALA A 121 14.24 4.74 2.32
CA ALA A 121 12.96 4.84 1.66
C ALA A 121 12.46 6.30 1.59
N LEU A 122 12.54 7.03 2.70
CA LEU A 122 12.17 8.43 2.78
C LEU A 122 13.05 9.32 1.92
N GLU A 123 14.36 9.08 1.88
CA GLU A 123 15.29 9.79 0.99
C GLU A 123 14.89 9.63 -0.46
N CYS A 124 14.63 8.40 -0.92
CA CYS A 124 14.17 8.14 -2.27
C CYS A 124 12.86 8.88 -2.59
N ALA A 125 11.89 8.83 -1.69
CA ALA A 125 10.62 9.52 -1.86
C ALA A 125 10.78 11.06 -1.89
N HIS A 126 11.58 11.62 -0.99
CA HIS A 126 11.83 13.05 -0.89
C HIS A 126 12.56 13.60 -2.13
N GLU A 127 13.50 12.85 -2.70
CA GLU A 127 14.16 13.21 -3.96
C GLU A 127 13.17 13.34 -5.12
N LYS A 128 12.06 12.60 -5.07
CA LYS A 128 10.96 12.68 -6.05
C LYS A 128 9.88 13.71 -5.65
N GLY A 129 10.08 14.46 -4.59
CA GLY A 129 9.12 15.44 -4.11
C GLY A 129 7.91 14.84 -3.39
N ILE A 130 7.99 13.57 -2.98
CA ILE A 130 6.92 12.86 -2.29
C ILE A 130 7.15 12.91 -0.79
N ILE A 131 6.17 13.41 -0.05
CA ILE A 131 6.21 13.48 1.41
C ILE A 131 5.19 12.49 1.98
N HIS A 132 5.63 11.63 2.86
CA HIS A 132 4.76 10.73 3.61
C HIS A 132 4.03 11.51 4.70
N ARG A 133 2.74 11.50 4.65
CA ARG A 133 1.88 12.22 5.60
C ARG A 133 1.13 11.27 6.52
#